data_dbf4447462b0e3bbfa07db2990eb7562
#
_entry.id   dbf4447462b0e3bbfa07db2990eb7562
#
_cell.length_a   1.000
_cell.length_b   1.000
_cell.length_c   1.000
_cell.angle_alpha   90.00
_cell.angle_beta   90.00
_cell.angle_gamma   90.00
#
_symmetry.space_group_name_H-M   'P 1'
#
loop_
_entity.id
_entity.type
_entity.pdbx_description
1 polymer ?
#
loop_
_entity_poly.entity_id
_entity_poly.type
_entity_poly.pdbx_seq_one_letter_code
_entity_poly.pdbx_strand_id
1 'polypeptide(L)'
;MTILTPPDRSPLPVASFKLYKVGRPLLGEARPSEVRAEASISLSGCRGDVAAEWSALRKHDVVFLLTIRAAVAEGDKPAGDAPFPQRVGLITVRGAEVSQVADDEGNIFTGESENDRQLRGQGRKIDLTLDTAQYHLDAQAMAEGTASDVYEELNVIVRRKPKENNFKAILQSIRDLMTTPLVVPEWLQDVLLGYGDPAAAAYWNLPAEQKVEQYDFFDTFLDFDHVVAAFPQAEVTLAVPSAPGQAPAPPYRLTIPPAVPRANAPPPVEGKAPAPKETIIVEAYDALVAGPYPEDQPRMNPTRFTPMQVEALRAAMNPGLSVVVGPPGTGKTDTAVQIISNLAHTFPTQRVLIITHSNQALNDVFEKLLLRDLDERYLLRLGHGEELLETEKDFSRQVITTTVTTTTT
;
A
#
# COMPACT_ATOMS: atom_id res chain seq x y z
N MET A 1 35.93 13.11 17.46
CA MET A 1 35.29 13.68 16.24
C MET A 1 33.79 13.41 16.36
N THR A 2 33.05 14.36 16.90
CA THR A 2 31.60 14.19 17.07
C THR A 2 30.96 14.69 15.78
N ILE A 3 30.70 13.77 14.85
CA ILE A 3 29.91 14.08 13.67
C ILE A 3 28.48 14.26 14.19
N LEU A 4 27.96 15.47 14.10
CA LEU A 4 26.54 15.75 14.25
C LEU A 4 25.80 15.07 13.11
N THR A 5 25.56 13.77 13.23
CA THR A 5 24.63 13.06 12.38
C THR A 5 23.23 13.51 12.77
N PRO A 6 22.39 13.95 11.83
CA PRO A 6 20.95 13.95 12.08
C PRO A 6 20.57 12.53 12.52
N PRO A 7 19.67 12.34 13.48
CA PRO A 7 19.40 11.05 14.10
C PRO A 7 18.92 9.94 13.14
N ASP A 8 18.79 10.19 11.85
CA ASP A 8 18.12 9.35 10.88
C ASP A 8 18.95 8.95 9.65
N ARG A 9 20.26 9.14 9.62
CA ARG A 9 21.12 8.75 8.48
C ARG A 9 22.47 8.29 8.97
N SER A 10 22.83 7.06 8.63
CA SER A 10 24.11 6.47 9.02
C SER A 10 25.05 6.39 7.82
N PRO A 11 25.99 7.34 7.65
CA PRO A 11 27.00 7.26 6.60
C PRO A 11 27.94 6.10 6.86
N LEU A 12 28.32 5.37 5.82
CA LEU A 12 29.34 4.33 5.89
C LEU A 12 30.53 4.68 4.98
N PRO A 13 31.74 4.29 5.37
CA PRO A 13 32.88 4.38 4.49
C PRO A 13 32.73 3.38 3.33
N VAL A 14 33.10 3.83 2.13
CA VAL A 14 33.22 2.97 0.96
C VAL A 14 34.60 2.30 1.00
N ALA A 15 34.61 0.97 1.07
CA ALA A 15 35.85 0.20 1.10
C ALA A 15 36.49 0.12 -0.31
N SER A 16 35.65 -0.03 -1.34
CA SER A 16 36.07 0.04 -2.74
C SER A 16 34.92 0.50 -3.62
N PHE A 17 35.24 1.23 -4.67
CA PHE A 17 34.31 1.65 -5.71
C PHE A 17 34.92 1.37 -7.09
N LYS A 18 34.12 0.76 -7.97
CA LYS A 18 34.60 0.41 -9.32
C LYS A 18 33.49 0.59 -10.34
N LEU A 19 33.74 1.41 -11.34
CA LEU A 19 32.96 1.43 -12.58
C LEU A 19 33.29 0.20 -13.42
N TYR A 20 32.28 -0.58 -13.80
CA TYR A 20 32.53 -1.79 -14.59
C TYR A 20 31.77 -1.82 -15.93
N LYS A 21 30.78 -0.94 -16.12
CA LYS A 21 30.04 -0.86 -17.38
C LYS A 21 29.64 0.58 -17.69
N VAL A 22 29.98 1.03 -18.90
CA VAL A 22 29.47 2.27 -19.48
C VAL A 22 28.88 1.93 -20.85
N GLY A 23 27.58 2.09 -20.97
CA GLY A 23 26.83 1.77 -22.19
C GLY A 23 27.07 2.80 -23.29
N ARG A 24 27.00 2.38 -24.55
CA ARG A 24 27.09 3.29 -25.68
C ARG A 24 25.87 4.24 -25.68
N PRO A 25 26.06 5.50 -26.10
CA PRO A 25 24.94 6.42 -26.29
C PRO A 25 23.86 5.85 -27.21
N LEU A 26 22.62 6.17 -26.94
CA LEU A 26 21.53 5.88 -27.87
C LEU A 26 21.58 6.82 -29.08
N LEU A 27 20.91 6.44 -30.14
CA LEU A 27 20.91 7.24 -31.36
C LEU A 27 20.32 8.65 -31.08
N GLY A 28 21.15 9.67 -31.39
CA GLY A 28 20.79 11.07 -31.13
C GLY A 28 21.09 11.59 -29.72
N GLU A 29 21.62 10.75 -28.81
CA GLU A 29 22.06 11.17 -27.47
C GLU A 29 23.58 11.24 -27.36
N ALA A 30 24.08 12.20 -26.60
CA ALA A 30 25.52 12.34 -26.31
C ALA A 30 25.94 11.58 -25.04
N ARG A 31 25.00 11.38 -24.12
CA ARG A 31 25.23 10.71 -22.83
C ARG A 31 25.20 9.18 -22.97
N PRO A 32 25.90 8.42 -22.12
CA PRO A 32 25.82 6.97 -22.07
C PRO A 32 24.40 6.49 -21.84
N SER A 33 24.04 5.36 -22.43
CA SER A 33 22.72 4.73 -22.19
C SER A 33 22.59 4.14 -20.77
N GLU A 34 23.71 3.72 -20.17
CA GLU A 34 23.78 3.11 -18.86
C GLU A 34 25.17 3.31 -18.25
N VAL A 35 25.24 3.54 -16.95
CA VAL A 35 26.52 3.55 -16.20
C VAL A 35 26.34 2.70 -14.95
N ARG A 36 27.16 1.64 -14.82
CA ARG A 36 27.11 0.73 -13.69
C ARG A 36 28.41 0.73 -12.91
N ALA A 37 28.24 0.64 -11.57
CA ALA A 37 29.35 0.58 -10.63
C ALA A 37 29.06 -0.44 -9.54
N GLU A 38 30.12 -0.94 -8.92
CA GLU A 38 30.09 -1.74 -7.71
C GLU A 38 30.71 -0.95 -6.56
N ALA A 39 30.00 -0.82 -5.45
CA ALA A 39 30.51 -0.27 -4.20
C ALA A 39 30.56 -1.36 -3.13
N SER A 40 31.69 -1.48 -2.43
CA SER A 40 31.82 -2.40 -1.30
C SER A 40 31.83 -1.63 0.00
N ILE A 41 31.08 -2.11 0.99
CA ILE A 41 31.01 -1.57 2.34
C ILE A 41 31.17 -2.69 3.38
N SER A 42 31.57 -2.32 4.60
CA SER A 42 31.65 -3.26 5.73
C SER A 42 30.75 -2.79 6.86
N LEU A 43 29.95 -3.71 7.40
CA LEU A 43 29.12 -3.51 8.58
C LEU A 43 29.88 -3.84 9.88
N SER A 44 31.16 -4.22 9.77
CA SER A 44 32.00 -4.53 10.90
C SER A 44 32.15 -3.32 11.83
N GLY A 45 31.86 -3.52 13.11
CA GLY A 45 31.92 -2.43 14.11
C GLY A 45 30.78 -1.43 14.06
N CYS A 46 29.79 -1.62 13.19
CA CYS A 46 28.57 -0.79 13.19
C CYS A 46 27.69 -1.11 14.40
N ARG A 47 26.99 -0.09 14.90
CA ARG A 47 25.93 -0.31 15.89
C ARG A 47 24.78 -1.12 15.25
N GLY A 48 24.03 -1.83 16.09
CA GLY A 48 22.98 -2.74 15.60
C GLY A 48 21.90 -2.05 14.73
N ASP A 49 21.53 -0.82 15.07
CA ASP A 49 20.59 0.02 14.30
C ASP A 49 21.12 0.35 12.91
N VAL A 50 22.41 0.71 12.81
CA VAL A 50 23.09 1.00 11.53
C VAL A 50 23.22 -0.26 10.69
N ALA A 51 23.61 -1.38 11.31
CA ALA A 51 23.72 -2.66 10.60
C ALA A 51 22.36 -3.12 10.07
N ALA A 52 21.28 -2.95 10.83
CA ALA A 52 19.92 -3.25 10.40
C ALA A 52 19.48 -2.34 9.23
N GLU A 53 19.74 -1.03 9.31
CA GLU A 53 19.44 -0.07 8.24
C GLU A 53 20.07 -0.50 6.90
N TRP A 54 21.35 -0.84 6.91
CA TRP A 54 22.09 -1.21 5.70
C TRP A 54 21.80 -2.65 5.23
N SER A 55 21.40 -3.54 6.13
CA SER A 55 20.94 -4.89 5.78
C SER A 55 19.56 -4.90 5.12
N ALA A 56 18.77 -3.86 5.37
CA ALA A 56 17.46 -3.65 4.73
C ALA A 56 17.54 -2.93 3.37
N LEU A 57 18.72 -2.75 2.78
CA LEU A 57 18.91 -2.14 1.47
C LEU A 57 18.37 -3.05 0.37
N ARG A 58 17.60 -2.48 -0.58
CA ARG A 58 16.91 -3.22 -1.65
C ARG A 58 17.14 -2.60 -3.00
N LYS A 59 16.81 -3.34 -4.02
CA LYS A 59 16.70 -2.83 -5.39
C LYS A 59 15.78 -1.60 -5.45
N HIS A 60 16.15 -0.63 -6.26
CA HIS A 60 15.52 0.69 -6.41
C HIS A 60 15.68 1.64 -5.23
N ASP A 61 16.37 1.26 -4.16
CA ASP A 61 16.78 2.23 -3.14
C ASP A 61 17.77 3.23 -3.74
N VAL A 62 17.71 4.45 -3.25
CA VAL A 62 18.64 5.52 -3.68
C VAL A 62 19.70 5.72 -2.62
N VAL A 63 20.93 5.77 -3.07
CA VAL A 63 22.10 6.10 -2.25
C VAL A 63 22.82 7.31 -2.81
N PHE A 64 23.52 8.02 -1.94
CA PHE A 64 24.39 9.12 -2.31
C PHE A 64 25.84 8.73 -2.03
N LEU A 65 26.66 8.86 -3.03
CA LEU A 65 28.10 8.66 -2.98
C LEU A 65 28.75 10.03 -2.79
N LEU A 66 29.57 10.15 -1.79
CA LEU A 66 30.16 11.43 -1.38
C LEU A 66 31.69 11.36 -1.41
N THR A 67 32.32 12.45 -1.81
CA THR A 67 33.73 12.71 -1.51
C THR A 67 33.82 13.69 -0.36
N ILE A 68 34.35 13.26 0.78
CA ILE A 68 34.59 14.09 1.94
C ILE A 68 36.10 14.12 2.20
N ARG A 69 36.69 15.30 2.22
CA ARG A 69 38.06 15.53 2.62
C ARG A 69 38.10 16.47 3.82
N ALA A 70 38.99 16.20 4.76
CA ALA A 70 39.19 17.14 5.85
C ALA A 70 39.60 18.50 5.25
N ALA A 71 38.74 19.49 5.44
CA ALA A 71 38.96 20.83 4.84
C ALA A 71 40.08 21.61 5.51
N VAL A 72 40.73 21.06 6.57
CA VAL A 72 41.53 21.86 7.48
C VAL A 72 42.76 21.09 7.93
N ALA A 73 43.93 21.71 7.76
CA ALA A 73 45.12 21.38 8.53
C ALA A 73 44.81 21.58 10.02
N GLU A 74 45.37 20.72 10.87
CA GLU A 74 45.18 20.77 12.33
C GLU A 74 45.42 22.21 12.84
N GLY A 75 44.36 22.96 13.14
CA GLY A 75 44.46 24.34 13.65
C GLY A 75 43.41 25.33 13.14
N ASP A 76 42.91 25.19 11.91
CA ASP A 76 41.92 26.10 11.34
C ASP A 76 40.50 25.52 11.41
N LYS A 77 39.72 25.85 12.40
CA LYS A 77 38.29 25.52 12.42
C LYS A 77 37.56 26.40 11.38
N PRO A 78 36.79 25.83 10.44
CA PRO A 78 35.96 26.66 9.58
C PRO A 78 35.07 27.57 10.43
N ALA A 79 34.92 28.83 10.01
CA ALA A 79 34.09 29.80 10.69
C ALA A 79 32.72 29.23 10.97
N GLY A 80 32.14 29.45 12.14
CA GLY A 80 30.85 28.89 12.55
C GLY A 80 29.72 29.18 11.58
N ASP A 81 29.81 30.23 10.79
CA ASP A 81 28.84 30.67 9.79
C ASP A 81 29.11 30.09 8.37
N ALA A 82 30.17 29.27 8.19
CA ALA A 82 30.43 28.69 6.87
C ALA A 82 29.32 27.70 6.47
N PRO A 83 28.94 27.64 5.19
CA PRO A 83 27.96 26.68 4.68
C PRO A 83 28.31 25.23 5.06
N PHE A 84 27.28 24.42 5.33
CA PHE A 84 27.44 23.02 5.78
C PHE A 84 28.45 22.20 4.93
N PRO A 85 28.43 22.26 3.58
CA PRO A 85 29.40 21.53 2.75
C PRO A 85 30.85 21.89 3.09
N GLN A 86 31.16 23.17 3.28
CA GLN A 86 32.50 23.62 3.63
C GLN A 86 32.92 23.19 5.04
N ARG A 87 31.97 23.20 5.99
CA ARG A 87 32.23 22.80 7.37
C ARG A 87 32.59 21.33 7.52
N VAL A 88 32.01 20.47 6.65
CA VAL A 88 32.23 19.01 6.67
C VAL A 88 33.26 18.56 5.65
N GLY A 89 33.77 19.46 4.81
CA GLY A 89 34.71 19.13 3.73
C GLY A 89 34.07 18.30 2.61
N LEU A 90 32.79 18.53 2.35
CA LEU A 90 32.07 17.87 1.25
C LEU A 90 32.50 18.49 -0.08
N ILE A 91 33.06 17.67 -0.96
CA ILE A 91 33.55 18.09 -2.29
C ILE A 91 32.54 17.74 -3.36
N THR A 92 32.14 16.46 -3.45
CA THR A 92 31.23 15.98 -4.47
C THR A 92 30.11 15.11 -3.89
N VAL A 93 28.97 15.10 -4.59
CA VAL A 93 27.83 14.23 -4.32
C VAL A 93 27.39 13.62 -5.63
N ARG A 94 27.22 12.29 -5.66
CA ARG A 94 26.66 11.57 -6.82
C ARG A 94 25.53 10.67 -6.37
N GLY A 95 24.40 10.78 -7.03
CA GLY A 95 23.25 9.91 -6.81
C GLY A 95 23.43 8.58 -7.53
N ALA A 96 23.02 7.50 -6.88
CA ALA A 96 23.02 6.19 -7.48
C ALA A 96 21.80 5.39 -7.01
N GLU A 97 21.32 4.50 -7.86
CA GLU A 97 20.25 3.57 -7.57
C GLU A 97 20.82 2.18 -7.36
N VAL A 98 20.34 1.50 -6.33
CA VAL A 98 20.70 0.11 -6.04
C VAL A 98 20.01 -0.81 -7.03
N SER A 99 20.78 -1.63 -7.73
CA SER A 99 20.27 -2.69 -8.61
C SER A 99 20.15 -4.02 -7.89
N GLN A 100 21.14 -4.36 -7.07
CA GLN A 100 21.15 -5.54 -6.22
C GLN A 100 22.18 -5.39 -5.11
N VAL A 101 22.06 -6.22 -4.08
CA VAL A 101 23.03 -6.31 -2.98
C VAL A 101 23.52 -7.74 -2.88
N ALA A 102 24.80 -7.95 -2.73
CA ALA A 102 25.40 -9.26 -2.50
C ALA A 102 26.20 -9.28 -1.20
N ASP A 103 26.29 -10.43 -0.57
CA ASP A 103 27.19 -10.67 0.58
C ASP A 103 28.57 -11.18 0.13
N ASP A 104 29.43 -11.46 1.11
CA ASP A 104 30.79 -11.98 0.87
C ASP A 104 30.79 -13.40 0.26
N GLU A 105 29.71 -14.16 0.43
CA GLU A 105 29.53 -15.50 -0.13
C GLU A 105 28.95 -15.48 -1.56
N GLY A 106 28.55 -14.29 -2.05
CA GLY A 106 27.93 -14.12 -3.37
C GLY A 106 26.41 -14.38 -3.38
N ASN A 107 25.75 -14.47 -2.22
CA ASN A 107 24.30 -14.51 -2.18
C ASN A 107 23.75 -13.13 -2.56
N ILE A 108 22.82 -13.11 -3.51
CA ILE A 108 22.21 -11.88 -4.02
C ILE A 108 20.86 -11.67 -3.34
N PHE A 109 20.60 -10.42 -2.99
CA PHE A 109 19.34 -9.95 -2.42
C PHE A 109 18.83 -8.76 -3.22
N THR A 110 17.60 -8.84 -3.71
CA THR A 110 16.94 -7.77 -4.46
C THR A 110 15.76 -7.19 -3.66
N GLY A 111 15.20 -7.97 -2.76
CA GLY A 111 14.00 -7.64 -1.99
C GLY A 111 12.70 -7.85 -2.78
N GLU A 112 12.77 -8.43 -3.97
CA GLU A 112 11.63 -8.66 -4.88
C GLU A 112 11.38 -10.15 -5.16
N SER A 113 12.38 -11.02 -4.94
CA SER A 113 12.31 -12.43 -5.30
C SER A 113 11.98 -13.31 -4.09
N GLU A 114 11.06 -14.28 -4.28
CA GLU A 114 10.81 -15.33 -3.28
C GLU A 114 12.04 -16.20 -2.98
N ASN A 115 13.02 -16.19 -3.88
CA ASN A 115 14.28 -16.91 -3.74
C ASN A 115 15.39 -16.07 -3.13
N ASP A 116 15.11 -14.84 -2.72
CA ASP A 116 16.10 -13.99 -2.05
C ASP A 116 16.59 -14.66 -0.77
N ARG A 117 17.89 -14.89 -0.69
CA ARG A 117 18.51 -15.46 0.49
C ARG A 117 18.85 -14.35 1.47
N GLN A 118 18.67 -14.63 2.75
CA GLN A 118 19.11 -13.73 3.79
C GLN A 118 20.63 -13.51 3.69
N LEU A 119 21.05 -12.26 3.57
CA LEU A 119 22.46 -11.88 3.44
C LEU A 119 23.21 -12.26 4.72
N ARG A 120 24.39 -12.87 4.53
CA ARG A 120 25.26 -13.34 5.63
C ARG A 120 26.54 -12.51 5.70
N GLY A 121 27.25 -12.63 6.81
CA GLY A 121 28.50 -11.92 7.02
C GLY A 121 28.33 -10.40 7.17
N GLN A 122 29.44 -9.68 7.16
CA GLN A 122 29.48 -8.23 7.42
C GLN A 122 29.84 -7.41 6.18
N GLY A 123 30.34 -8.02 5.13
CA GLY A 123 30.60 -7.35 3.85
C GLY A 123 29.31 -7.23 3.03
N ARG A 124 29.17 -6.12 2.29
CA ARG A 124 28.13 -5.93 1.30
C ARG A 124 28.73 -5.37 0.03
N LYS A 125 28.42 -6.00 -1.10
CA LYS A 125 28.70 -5.51 -2.44
C LYS A 125 27.40 -4.99 -3.04
N ILE A 126 27.38 -3.72 -3.35
CA ILE A 126 26.19 -3.01 -3.81
C ILE A 126 26.41 -2.71 -5.30
N ASP A 127 25.58 -3.28 -6.15
CA ASP A 127 25.55 -2.96 -7.57
C ASP A 127 24.69 -1.71 -7.78
N LEU A 128 25.27 -0.72 -8.42
CA LEU A 128 24.73 0.63 -8.54
C LEU A 128 24.55 1.04 -10.00
N THR A 129 23.41 1.67 -10.28
CA THR A 129 23.19 2.40 -11.52
C THR A 129 23.36 3.89 -11.26
N LEU A 130 24.30 4.52 -11.94
CA LEU A 130 24.61 5.94 -11.81
C LEU A 130 23.75 6.80 -12.76
N ASP A 131 23.64 8.10 -12.45
CA ASP A 131 23.05 9.08 -13.36
C ASP A 131 23.93 9.27 -14.60
N THR A 132 23.40 8.93 -15.76
CA THR A 132 24.11 8.97 -17.04
C THR A 132 24.39 10.39 -17.50
N ALA A 133 23.54 11.37 -17.16
CA ALA A 133 23.74 12.76 -17.53
C ALA A 133 24.87 13.38 -16.70
N GLN A 134 24.86 13.14 -15.38
CA GLN A 134 25.93 13.62 -14.50
C GLN A 134 27.27 12.97 -14.84
N TYR A 135 27.28 11.65 -15.13
CA TYR A 135 28.47 10.96 -15.56
C TYR A 135 29.05 11.57 -16.85
N HIS A 136 28.20 11.92 -17.80
CA HIS A 136 28.65 12.55 -19.05
C HIS A 136 29.34 13.89 -18.80
N LEU A 137 28.77 14.73 -17.92
CA LEU A 137 29.40 16.01 -17.53
C LEU A 137 30.74 15.81 -16.82
N ASP A 138 30.82 14.84 -15.92
CA ASP A 138 32.07 14.51 -15.22
C ASP A 138 33.14 14.00 -16.20
N ALA A 139 32.77 13.14 -17.14
CA ALA A 139 33.69 12.64 -18.17
C ALA A 139 34.18 13.75 -19.12
N GLN A 140 33.34 14.72 -19.46
CA GLN A 140 33.75 15.89 -20.24
C GLN A 140 34.75 16.75 -19.46
N ALA A 141 34.45 17.06 -18.18
CA ALA A 141 35.34 17.86 -17.34
C ALA A 141 36.72 17.19 -17.15
N MET A 142 36.75 15.86 -17.05
CA MET A 142 37.99 15.09 -17.01
C MET A 142 38.75 15.17 -18.36
N ALA A 143 38.06 15.02 -19.48
CA ALA A 143 38.68 15.09 -20.81
C ALA A 143 39.25 16.48 -21.11
N GLU A 144 38.62 17.53 -20.60
CA GLU A 144 39.10 18.92 -20.71
C GLU A 144 40.21 19.25 -19.69
N GLY A 145 40.56 18.35 -18.79
CA GLY A 145 41.56 18.56 -17.73
C GLY A 145 41.14 19.56 -16.66
N THR A 146 39.85 19.86 -16.56
CA THR A 146 39.31 20.81 -15.60
C THR A 146 38.94 20.17 -14.25
N ALA A 147 38.83 18.83 -14.18
CA ALA A 147 38.52 18.07 -12.98
C ALA A 147 39.35 16.76 -12.91
N SER A 148 39.61 16.27 -11.69
CA SER A 148 40.12 14.93 -11.42
C SER A 148 38.99 13.88 -11.57
N ASP A 149 39.34 12.59 -11.59
CA ASP A 149 38.37 11.52 -11.62
C ASP A 149 37.57 11.49 -10.31
N VAL A 150 36.32 11.99 -10.36
CA VAL A 150 35.40 12.08 -9.24
C VAL A 150 35.12 10.69 -8.67
N TYR A 151 35.10 9.66 -9.50
CA TYR A 151 34.70 8.30 -9.14
C TYR A 151 35.79 7.52 -8.40
N GLU A 152 37.05 7.90 -8.57
CA GLU A 152 38.17 7.36 -7.78
C GLU A 152 38.23 7.96 -6.36
N GLU A 153 37.64 9.13 -6.17
CA GLU A 153 37.71 9.88 -4.91
C GLU A 153 36.53 9.61 -3.95
N LEU A 154 35.51 8.87 -4.37
CA LEU A 154 34.32 8.54 -3.58
C LEU A 154 34.72 7.71 -2.36
N ASN A 155 34.40 8.20 -1.15
CA ASN A 155 34.85 7.59 0.11
C ASN A 155 33.75 7.37 1.14
N VAL A 156 32.54 7.93 0.95
CA VAL A 156 31.42 7.76 1.85
C VAL A 156 30.15 7.47 1.05
N ILE A 157 29.35 6.55 1.56
CA ILE A 157 28.03 6.26 1.04
C ILE A 157 26.95 6.56 2.10
N VAL A 158 25.85 7.15 1.67
CA VAL A 158 24.70 7.50 2.53
C VAL A 158 23.44 6.99 1.87
N ARG A 159 22.60 6.28 2.62
CA ARG A 159 21.29 5.82 2.15
C ARG A 159 20.27 6.95 2.22
N ARG A 160 19.43 7.10 1.20
CA ARG A 160 18.23 7.92 1.28
C ARG A 160 17.23 7.30 2.27
N LYS A 161 16.45 8.12 2.98
CA LYS A 161 15.45 7.61 3.93
C LYS A 161 14.46 6.68 3.24
N PRO A 162 14.22 5.46 3.75
CA PRO A 162 13.26 4.51 3.15
C PRO A 162 11.83 5.05 3.07
N LYS A 163 11.48 5.98 3.99
CA LYS A 163 10.15 6.63 4.02
C LYS A 163 9.98 7.69 2.92
N GLU A 164 11.03 8.13 2.27
CA GLU A 164 10.93 9.07 1.14
C GLU A 164 10.46 8.31 -0.09
N ASN A 165 9.32 8.74 -0.62
CA ASN A 165 8.66 8.06 -1.73
C ASN A 165 9.54 8.05 -2.99
N ASN A 166 9.80 6.86 -3.54
CA ASN A 166 10.54 6.70 -4.78
C ASN A 166 9.56 6.43 -5.93
N PHE A 167 9.22 7.48 -6.67
CA PHE A 167 8.32 7.37 -7.82
C PHE A 167 8.96 6.72 -9.06
N LYS A 168 10.26 6.42 -9.07
CA LYS A 168 10.93 5.88 -10.26
C LYS A 168 10.32 4.55 -10.71
N ALA A 169 10.07 3.63 -9.79
CA ALA A 169 9.44 2.34 -10.11
C ALA A 169 8.05 2.53 -10.73
N ILE A 170 7.25 3.46 -10.18
CA ILE A 170 5.93 3.81 -10.72
C ILE A 170 6.04 4.42 -12.12
N LEU A 171 6.96 5.40 -12.31
CA LEU A 171 7.18 6.02 -13.61
C LEU A 171 7.71 5.02 -14.66
N GLN A 172 8.56 4.09 -14.24
CA GLN A 172 9.02 3.00 -15.09
C GLN A 172 7.85 2.12 -15.54
N SER A 173 7.00 1.69 -14.61
CA SER A 173 5.79 0.90 -14.92
C SER A 173 4.85 1.65 -15.85
N ILE A 174 4.65 2.95 -15.65
CA ILE A 174 3.84 3.80 -16.54
C ILE A 174 4.46 3.84 -17.94
N ARG A 175 5.77 4.03 -18.05
CA ARG A 175 6.48 4.03 -19.34
C ARG A 175 6.35 2.68 -20.06
N ASP A 176 6.52 1.59 -19.33
CA ASP A 176 6.42 0.24 -19.88
C ASP A 176 4.98 -0.05 -20.34
N LEU A 177 3.98 0.42 -19.61
CA LEU A 177 2.57 0.36 -20.01
C LEU A 177 2.29 1.19 -21.28
N MET A 178 2.96 2.33 -21.48
CA MET A 178 2.80 3.15 -22.70
C MET A 178 3.39 2.48 -23.94
N THR A 179 4.35 1.57 -23.79
CA THR A 179 5.04 0.88 -24.89
C THR A 179 4.55 -0.55 -25.12
N THR A 180 3.79 -1.10 -24.18
CA THR A 180 3.22 -2.44 -24.26
C THR A 180 1.78 -2.35 -24.77
N PRO A 181 1.31 -3.22 -25.68
CA PRO A 181 -0.10 -3.26 -26.05
C PRO A 181 -0.94 -3.57 -24.82
N LEU A 182 -1.68 -2.56 -24.36
CA LEU A 182 -2.56 -2.69 -23.22
C LEU A 182 -3.78 -3.53 -23.59
N VAL A 183 -3.93 -4.68 -22.99
CA VAL A 183 -5.16 -5.49 -23.05
C VAL A 183 -6.14 -4.99 -21.98
N VAL A 184 -6.46 -3.70 -22.02
CA VAL A 184 -7.49 -3.11 -21.16
C VAL A 184 -8.74 -2.93 -21.99
N PRO A 185 -9.87 -3.55 -21.65
CA PRO A 185 -11.14 -3.34 -22.34
C PRO A 185 -11.52 -1.84 -22.36
N GLU A 186 -12.04 -1.35 -23.47
CA GLU A 186 -12.41 0.07 -23.62
C GLU A 186 -13.36 0.55 -22.52
N TRP A 187 -14.35 -0.28 -22.15
CA TRP A 187 -15.30 0.05 -21.08
C TRP A 187 -14.63 0.28 -19.73
N LEU A 188 -13.50 -0.38 -19.45
CA LEU A 188 -12.77 -0.24 -18.20
C LEU A 188 -11.99 1.07 -18.15
N GLN A 189 -11.54 1.59 -19.30
CA GLN A 189 -10.86 2.88 -19.38
C GLN A 189 -11.78 4.00 -18.92
N ASP A 190 -13.02 4.05 -19.41
CA ASP A 190 -14.01 5.05 -19.03
C ASP A 190 -14.32 5.00 -17.52
N VAL A 191 -14.45 3.79 -16.94
CA VAL A 191 -14.68 3.60 -15.50
C VAL A 191 -13.50 4.12 -14.68
N LEU A 192 -12.27 3.76 -15.05
CA LEU A 192 -11.06 4.16 -14.30
C LEU A 192 -10.78 5.66 -14.42
N LEU A 193 -11.06 6.26 -15.57
CA LEU A 193 -10.89 7.69 -15.81
C LEU A 193 -12.05 8.53 -15.26
N GLY A 194 -13.15 7.90 -14.85
CA GLY A 194 -14.33 8.59 -14.33
C GLY A 194 -15.16 9.31 -15.39
N TYR A 195 -15.00 8.96 -16.66
CA TYR A 195 -15.78 9.54 -17.77
C TYR A 195 -17.02 8.70 -18.13
N GLY A 196 -17.09 7.47 -17.66
CA GLY A 196 -18.25 6.62 -17.90
C GLY A 196 -19.49 7.07 -17.15
N ASP A 197 -20.67 6.73 -17.66
CA ASP A 197 -21.92 6.91 -16.93
C ASP A 197 -21.94 6.04 -15.67
N PRO A 198 -21.95 6.62 -14.46
CA PRO A 198 -21.99 5.85 -13.22
C PRO A 198 -23.19 4.90 -13.16
N ALA A 199 -24.30 5.23 -13.85
CA ALA A 199 -25.48 4.39 -13.88
C ALA A 199 -25.31 3.16 -14.77
N ALA A 200 -24.48 3.21 -15.82
CA ALA A 200 -24.27 2.11 -16.73
C ALA A 200 -23.55 0.91 -16.10
N ALA A 201 -22.64 1.18 -15.16
CA ALA A 201 -21.86 0.17 -14.45
C ALA A 201 -22.47 -0.25 -13.10
N ALA A 202 -23.65 0.24 -12.76
CA ALA A 202 -24.24 -0.02 -11.48
C ALA A 202 -24.71 -1.48 -11.30
N TYR A 203 -24.55 -2.01 -10.09
CA TYR A 203 -24.92 -3.40 -9.75
C TYR A 203 -26.41 -3.71 -9.99
N TRP A 204 -27.29 -2.70 -10.00
CA TRP A 204 -28.71 -2.91 -10.34
C TRP A 204 -28.94 -3.34 -11.79
N ASN A 205 -27.98 -3.16 -12.69
CA ASN A 205 -28.02 -3.64 -14.07
C ASN A 205 -27.56 -5.11 -14.20
N LEU A 206 -27.07 -5.72 -13.13
CA LEU A 206 -26.72 -7.14 -13.15
C LEU A 206 -27.95 -8.03 -13.42
N PRO A 207 -27.77 -9.18 -14.09
CA PRO A 207 -28.81 -10.19 -14.18
C PRO A 207 -29.30 -10.61 -12.77
N ALA A 208 -30.59 -10.94 -12.67
CA ALA A 208 -31.20 -11.27 -11.38
C ALA A 208 -30.45 -12.40 -10.65
N GLU A 209 -29.98 -13.40 -11.40
CA GLU A 209 -29.25 -14.55 -10.84
C GLU A 209 -27.87 -14.20 -10.28
N GLN A 210 -27.33 -13.03 -10.61
CA GLN A 210 -26.03 -12.57 -10.15
C GLN A 210 -26.13 -11.55 -9.02
N LYS A 211 -27.33 -11.00 -8.75
CA LYS A 211 -27.53 -10.04 -7.66
C LYS A 211 -27.51 -10.74 -6.32
N VAL A 212 -26.89 -10.10 -5.36
CA VAL A 212 -26.98 -10.53 -3.98
C VAL A 212 -28.35 -10.11 -3.44
N GLU A 213 -29.16 -11.10 -3.06
CA GLU A 213 -30.50 -10.85 -2.53
C GLU A 213 -30.51 -10.63 -1.01
N GLN A 214 -29.57 -11.25 -0.31
CA GLN A 214 -29.48 -11.18 1.13
C GLN A 214 -28.12 -10.68 1.58
N TYR A 215 -28.11 -9.60 2.35
CA TYR A 215 -26.94 -8.95 2.88
C TYR A 215 -26.92 -9.11 4.39
N ASP A 216 -25.85 -9.61 4.95
CA ASP A 216 -25.61 -9.53 6.37
C ASP A 216 -24.85 -8.23 6.67
N PHE A 217 -25.60 -7.23 7.10
CA PHE A 217 -25.08 -5.92 7.51
C PHE A 217 -24.87 -5.87 9.03
N PHE A 218 -24.30 -6.91 9.58
CA PHE A 218 -24.10 -7.19 11.00
C PHE A 218 -24.09 -5.94 11.89
N ASP A 219 -23.11 -5.06 11.71
CA ASP A 219 -22.89 -3.85 12.49
C ASP A 219 -22.94 -2.56 11.67
N THR A 220 -23.40 -2.62 10.42
CA THR A 220 -23.43 -1.45 9.51
C THR A 220 -24.41 -0.37 10.01
N PHE A 221 -25.52 -0.78 10.60
CA PHE A 221 -26.57 0.11 11.08
C PHE A 221 -26.62 0.15 12.59
N LEU A 222 -26.77 1.36 13.15
CA LEU A 222 -26.86 1.55 14.61
C LEU A 222 -28.25 1.24 15.17
N ASP A 223 -29.27 1.47 14.36
CA ASP A 223 -30.67 1.30 14.67
C ASP A 223 -31.51 1.17 13.40
N PHE A 224 -32.80 0.86 13.56
CA PHE A 224 -33.73 0.73 12.44
C PHE A 224 -33.96 2.06 11.69
N ASP A 225 -33.97 3.19 12.40
CA ASP A 225 -34.12 4.52 11.81
C ASP A 225 -32.96 4.84 10.90
N HIS A 226 -31.76 4.34 11.23
CA HIS A 226 -30.59 4.45 10.38
C HIS A 226 -30.77 3.67 9.06
N VAL A 227 -31.38 2.47 9.11
CA VAL A 227 -31.71 1.72 7.88
C VAL A 227 -32.68 2.50 7.02
N VAL A 228 -33.76 3.03 7.60
CA VAL A 228 -34.75 3.83 6.86
C VAL A 228 -34.11 5.08 6.24
N ALA A 229 -33.27 5.77 7.00
CA ALA A 229 -32.54 6.96 6.51
C ALA A 229 -31.53 6.63 5.41
N ALA A 230 -30.94 5.45 5.43
CA ALA A 230 -29.96 5.02 4.42
C ALA A 230 -30.61 4.69 3.07
N PHE A 231 -31.89 4.32 3.05
CA PHE A 231 -32.63 3.96 1.84
C PHE A 231 -33.86 4.85 1.62
N PRO A 232 -33.71 6.15 1.36
CA PRO A 232 -34.82 7.11 1.33
C PRO A 232 -35.80 6.88 0.19
N GLN A 233 -35.42 6.12 -0.84
CA GLN A 233 -36.26 5.81 -1.99
C GLN A 233 -36.89 4.41 -1.93
N ALA A 234 -36.52 3.59 -0.95
CA ALA A 234 -37.04 2.25 -0.78
C ALA A 234 -38.19 2.20 0.24
N GLU A 235 -38.98 1.14 0.17
CA GLU A 235 -39.94 0.80 1.22
C GLU A 235 -39.26 -0.20 2.18
N VAL A 236 -38.92 0.28 3.38
CA VAL A 236 -38.22 -0.52 4.39
C VAL A 236 -39.23 -1.09 5.37
N THR A 237 -39.25 -2.42 5.51
CA THR A 237 -40.19 -3.13 6.40
C THR A 237 -39.44 -4.12 7.30
N LEU A 238 -39.95 -4.36 8.50
CA LEU A 238 -39.43 -5.42 9.36
C LEU A 238 -40.01 -6.77 8.95
N ALA A 239 -39.19 -7.81 8.93
CA ALA A 239 -39.62 -9.19 8.66
C ALA A 239 -40.64 -9.68 9.71
N VAL A 240 -40.44 -9.29 10.99
CA VAL A 240 -41.37 -9.52 12.07
C VAL A 240 -41.94 -8.17 12.52
N PRO A 241 -43.24 -7.92 12.37
CA PRO A 241 -43.84 -6.67 12.79
C PRO A 241 -43.63 -6.44 14.31
N SER A 242 -43.05 -5.31 14.65
CA SER A 242 -42.87 -4.87 16.03
C SER A 242 -43.88 -3.79 16.39
N ALA A 243 -44.21 -3.67 17.68
CA ALA A 243 -45.07 -2.59 18.13
C ALA A 243 -44.44 -1.21 17.82
N PRO A 244 -45.24 -0.17 17.56
CA PRO A 244 -44.71 1.17 17.30
C PRO A 244 -43.77 1.63 18.42
N GLY A 245 -42.54 2.02 18.06
CA GLY A 245 -41.50 2.44 19.01
C GLY A 245 -40.68 1.31 19.64
N GLN A 246 -40.86 0.06 19.23
CA GLN A 246 -40.10 -1.11 19.67
C GLN A 246 -39.37 -1.78 18.50
N ALA A 247 -38.70 -1.00 17.66
CA ALA A 247 -37.85 -1.59 16.63
C ALA A 247 -36.70 -2.39 17.27
N PRO A 248 -36.43 -3.62 16.81
CA PRO A 248 -35.36 -4.44 17.37
C PRO A 248 -34.00 -3.78 17.15
N ALA A 249 -33.05 -4.07 18.03
CA ALA A 249 -31.67 -3.65 17.89
C ALA A 249 -30.91 -4.48 16.81
N PRO A 250 -29.84 -3.96 16.22
CA PRO A 250 -28.96 -4.76 15.33
C PRO A 250 -28.30 -5.91 16.12
N PRO A 251 -27.81 -6.96 15.46
CA PRO A 251 -27.50 -7.11 14.02
C PRO A 251 -28.70 -7.22 13.08
N TYR A 252 -28.52 -6.70 11.85
CA TYR A 252 -29.55 -6.78 10.83
C TYR A 252 -29.09 -7.55 9.58
N ARG A 253 -30.00 -8.36 9.09
CA ARG A 253 -29.92 -8.97 7.76
C ARG A 253 -30.98 -8.31 6.88
N LEU A 254 -30.56 -7.82 5.72
CA LEU A 254 -31.42 -7.18 4.75
C LEU A 254 -31.67 -8.11 3.58
N THR A 255 -32.94 -8.37 3.27
CA THR A 255 -33.35 -9.08 2.06
C THR A 255 -33.95 -8.09 1.08
N ILE A 256 -33.41 -8.08 -0.12
CA ILE A 256 -33.84 -7.21 -1.21
C ILE A 256 -34.31 -8.11 -2.35
N PRO A 257 -35.60 -8.43 -2.39
CA PRO A 257 -36.14 -9.30 -3.42
C PRO A 257 -35.93 -8.68 -4.80
N PRO A 258 -35.63 -9.49 -5.83
CA PRO A 258 -35.54 -8.99 -7.18
C PRO A 258 -36.85 -8.33 -7.58
N ALA A 259 -36.77 -7.16 -8.22
CA ALA A 259 -37.98 -6.48 -8.71
C ALA A 259 -38.71 -7.43 -9.67
N VAL A 260 -39.92 -7.84 -9.30
CA VAL A 260 -40.76 -8.70 -10.14
C VAL A 260 -41.02 -7.93 -11.43
N PRO A 261 -40.59 -8.43 -12.60
CA PRO A 261 -40.95 -7.81 -13.86
C PRO A 261 -42.49 -7.84 -13.95
N ARG A 262 -43.13 -6.69 -13.93
CA ARG A 262 -44.56 -6.63 -14.24
C ARG A 262 -44.69 -7.04 -15.70
N ALA A 263 -45.11 -8.25 -15.93
CA ALA A 263 -45.30 -8.87 -17.26
C ALA A 263 -46.17 -8.03 -18.23
N ASN A 264 -46.79 -6.95 -17.77
CA ASN A 264 -47.66 -6.08 -18.53
C ASN A 264 -47.43 -4.59 -18.23
N ALA A 265 -46.22 -4.17 -17.80
CA ALA A 265 -45.95 -2.73 -17.68
C ALA A 265 -45.79 -2.12 -19.09
N PRO A 266 -46.55 -1.08 -19.45
CA PRO A 266 -46.31 -0.39 -20.71
C PRO A 266 -44.91 0.21 -20.69
N PRO A 267 -44.25 0.35 -21.88
CA PRO A 267 -42.93 0.98 -21.92
C PRO A 267 -42.97 2.36 -21.28
N PRO A 268 -41.88 2.76 -20.58
CA PRO A 268 -41.86 4.04 -19.92
C PRO A 268 -42.11 5.17 -20.92
N VAL A 269 -43.26 5.83 -20.78
CA VAL A 269 -43.56 7.05 -21.50
C VAL A 269 -42.77 8.16 -20.79
N GLU A 270 -41.91 8.83 -21.54
CA GLU A 270 -41.20 10.02 -21.05
C GLU A 270 -42.19 10.92 -20.32
N GLY A 271 -42.06 11.03 -19.01
CA GLY A 271 -42.74 12.04 -18.22
C GLY A 271 -43.63 11.62 -17.06
N LYS A 272 -43.97 10.35 -16.80
CA LYS A 272 -44.81 10.01 -15.64
C LYS A 272 -44.86 8.51 -15.34
N ALA A 273 -44.03 8.04 -14.46
CA ALA A 273 -44.35 7.16 -13.33
C ALA A 273 -43.12 7.05 -12.45
N PRO A 274 -43.18 7.24 -11.14
CA PRO A 274 -42.05 6.92 -10.28
C PRO A 274 -41.70 5.46 -10.48
N ALA A 275 -40.40 5.16 -10.64
CA ALA A 275 -39.92 3.79 -10.64
C ALA A 275 -40.50 3.05 -9.42
N PRO A 276 -40.87 1.75 -9.55
CA PRO A 276 -41.38 1.02 -8.40
C PRO A 276 -40.36 1.12 -7.28
N LYS A 277 -40.81 1.55 -6.09
CA LYS A 277 -39.96 1.63 -4.91
C LYS A 277 -39.40 0.25 -4.64
N GLU A 278 -38.10 0.16 -4.45
CA GLU A 278 -37.45 -1.08 -4.03
C GLU A 278 -37.97 -1.46 -2.63
N THR A 279 -38.25 -2.73 -2.40
CA THR A 279 -38.68 -3.21 -1.08
C THR A 279 -37.48 -3.79 -0.36
N ILE A 280 -37.24 -3.38 0.87
CA ILE A 280 -36.17 -3.88 1.73
C ILE A 280 -36.80 -4.49 2.97
N ILE A 281 -36.55 -5.78 3.18
CA ILE A 281 -37.03 -6.52 4.34
C ILE A 281 -35.87 -6.62 5.34
N VAL A 282 -36.04 -6.08 6.52
CA VAL A 282 -35.05 -6.06 7.60
C VAL A 282 -35.41 -7.14 8.63
N GLU A 283 -34.48 -8.05 8.84
CA GLU A 283 -34.54 -9.08 9.88
C GLU A 283 -33.49 -8.77 10.94
N ALA A 284 -33.92 -8.60 12.18
CA ALA A 284 -32.97 -8.56 13.30
C ALA A 284 -32.75 -9.97 13.82
N TYR A 285 -31.51 -10.25 14.23
CA TYR A 285 -31.13 -11.54 14.77
C TYR A 285 -30.16 -11.40 15.95
N ASP A 286 -30.04 -12.45 16.76
CA ASP A 286 -29.12 -12.45 17.88
C ASP A 286 -27.72 -12.81 17.40
N ALA A 287 -26.75 -11.95 17.72
CA ALA A 287 -25.35 -12.23 17.44
C ALA A 287 -24.86 -13.42 18.26
N LEU A 288 -23.99 -14.23 17.67
CA LEU A 288 -23.35 -15.33 18.38
C LEU A 288 -22.36 -14.76 19.40
N VAL A 289 -22.56 -15.11 20.66
CA VAL A 289 -21.63 -14.78 21.74
C VAL A 289 -20.64 -15.94 21.88
N ALA A 290 -19.36 -15.68 21.72
CA ALA A 290 -18.33 -16.70 21.71
C ALA A 290 -18.11 -17.35 23.10
N GLY A 291 -18.39 -16.62 24.20
CA GLY A 291 -18.20 -17.10 25.55
C GLY A 291 -18.73 -16.14 26.62
N PRO A 292 -18.49 -16.41 27.89
CA PRO A 292 -19.08 -15.68 29.00
C PRO A 292 -18.36 -14.36 29.36
N TYR A 293 -17.22 -14.07 28.75
CA TYR A 293 -16.40 -12.92 29.11
C TYR A 293 -16.80 -11.66 28.34
N PRO A 294 -16.49 -10.45 28.86
CA PRO A 294 -16.77 -9.21 28.15
C PRO A 294 -16.12 -9.13 26.73
N GLU A 295 -14.96 -9.75 26.58
CA GLU A 295 -14.21 -9.82 25.31
C GLU A 295 -14.90 -10.72 24.27
N ASP A 296 -15.76 -11.62 24.72
CA ASP A 296 -16.52 -12.56 23.86
C ASP A 296 -17.80 -11.91 23.30
N GLN A 297 -18.13 -10.70 23.74
CA GLN A 297 -19.30 -9.98 23.24
C GLN A 297 -19.05 -9.46 21.83
N PRO A 298 -20.06 -9.45 20.95
CA PRO A 298 -19.95 -8.94 19.60
C PRO A 298 -19.46 -7.48 19.56
N ARG A 299 -18.46 -7.20 18.75
CA ARG A 299 -17.92 -5.85 18.57
C ARG A 299 -18.76 -5.11 17.54
N MET A 300 -19.54 -4.13 17.99
CA MET A 300 -20.42 -3.36 17.13
C MET A 300 -19.77 -2.06 16.66
N ASN A 301 -20.00 -1.71 15.40
CA ASN A 301 -19.54 -0.45 14.85
C ASN A 301 -20.26 0.75 15.47
N PRO A 302 -19.53 1.76 15.98
CA PRO A 302 -20.14 2.97 16.52
C PRO A 302 -20.38 4.05 15.46
N THR A 303 -19.93 3.86 14.22
CA THR A 303 -19.96 4.87 13.17
C THR A 303 -21.27 4.83 12.39
N ARG A 304 -21.95 5.98 12.28
CA ARG A 304 -23.14 6.12 11.44
C ARG A 304 -22.72 6.40 9.99
N PHE A 305 -23.00 5.49 9.09
CA PHE A 305 -22.76 5.66 7.66
C PHE A 305 -23.84 6.53 7.00
N THR A 306 -23.40 7.37 6.06
CA THR A 306 -24.30 8.17 5.24
C THR A 306 -24.97 7.30 4.16
N PRO A 307 -26.10 7.73 3.57
CA PRO A 307 -26.75 6.98 2.49
C PRO A 307 -25.82 6.66 1.32
N MET A 308 -24.92 7.59 0.95
CA MET A 308 -23.93 7.35 -0.12
C MET A 308 -22.87 6.32 0.26
N GLN A 309 -22.44 6.28 1.52
CA GLN A 309 -21.54 5.23 2.00
C GLN A 309 -22.24 3.87 2.03
N VAL A 310 -23.50 3.81 2.46
CA VAL A 310 -24.29 2.58 2.44
C VAL A 310 -24.50 2.06 1.01
N GLU A 311 -24.72 2.97 0.06
CA GLU A 311 -24.77 2.61 -1.37
C GLU A 311 -23.43 2.04 -1.86
N ALA A 312 -22.31 2.64 -1.45
CA ALA A 312 -20.98 2.10 -1.77
C ALA A 312 -20.74 0.71 -1.14
N LEU A 313 -21.20 0.49 0.11
CA LEU A 313 -21.15 -0.80 0.77
C LEU A 313 -21.94 -1.85 -0.04
N ARG A 314 -23.16 -1.53 -0.41
CA ARG A 314 -24.03 -2.41 -1.20
C ARG A 314 -23.43 -2.73 -2.57
N ALA A 315 -22.93 -1.70 -3.27
CA ALA A 315 -22.29 -1.88 -4.58
C ALA A 315 -21.09 -2.84 -4.51
N ALA A 316 -20.24 -2.67 -3.50
CA ALA A 316 -19.03 -3.47 -3.32
C ALA A 316 -19.30 -4.93 -2.90
N MET A 317 -20.47 -5.23 -2.33
CA MET A 317 -20.87 -6.59 -1.96
C MET A 317 -21.45 -7.39 -3.15
N ASN A 318 -21.78 -6.72 -4.25
CA ASN A 318 -22.24 -7.39 -5.47
C ASN A 318 -21.05 -7.78 -6.35
N PRO A 319 -21.18 -8.84 -7.17
CA PRO A 319 -20.12 -9.25 -8.10
C PRO A 319 -19.84 -8.17 -9.14
N GLY A 320 -18.59 -8.09 -9.57
CA GLY A 320 -18.14 -7.14 -10.58
C GLY A 320 -17.07 -6.19 -10.05
N LEU A 321 -16.87 -5.08 -10.74
CA LEU A 321 -15.93 -4.03 -10.37
C LEU A 321 -16.70 -2.84 -9.76
N SER A 322 -16.41 -2.52 -8.52
CA SER A 322 -16.92 -1.33 -7.85
C SER A 322 -15.76 -0.34 -7.58
N VAL A 323 -15.95 0.92 -7.96
CA VAL A 323 -14.97 1.98 -7.74
C VAL A 323 -15.58 3.02 -6.79
N VAL A 324 -14.97 3.15 -5.60
CA VAL A 324 -15.42 4.12 -4.59
C VAL A 324 -14.46 5.30 -4.55
N VAL A 325 -14.94 6.46 -4.98
CA VAL A 325 -14.16 7.70 -5.06
C VAL A 325 -14.69 8.70 -4.05
N GLY A 326 -13.80 9.42 -3.40
CA GLY A 326 -14.18 10.49 -2.47
C GLY A 326 -12.98 11.36 -2.08
N PRO A 327 -13.20 12.64 -1.73
CA PRO A 327 -12.13 13.50 -1.24
C PRO A 327 -11.55 13.02 0.09
N PRO A 328 -10.40 13.57 0.53
CA PRO A 328 -9.86 13.30 1.87
C PRO A 328 -10.89 13.59 2.97
N GLY A 329 -10.92 12.76 4.01
CA GLY A 329 -11.82 12.95 5.16
C GLY A 329 -13.26 12.46 4.97
N THR A 330 -13.63 11.84 3.86
CA THR A 330 -14.99 11.31 3.61
C THR A 330 -15.22 9.89 4.14
N GLY A 331 -14.33 9.36 4.96
CA GLY A 331 -14.50 8.02 5.56
C GLY A 331 -14.27 6.85 4.60
N LYS A 332 -13.47 7.02 3.54
CA LYS A 332 -13.17 5.92 2.59
C LYS A 332 -12.59 4.67 3.29
N THR A 333 -11.67 4.87 4.22
CA THR A 333 -11.07 3.76 4.98
C THR A 333 -12.11 3.05 5.82
N ASP A 334 -13.00 3.78 6.50
CA ASP A 334 -14.06 3.19 7.31
C ASP A 334 -15.08 2.44 6.44
N THR A 335 -15.39 2.99 5.25
CA THR A 335 -16.22 2.32 4.25
C THR A 335 -15.56 1.02 3.76
N ALA A 336 -14.25 1.04 3.47
CA ALA A 336 -13.52 -0.16 3.05
C ALA A 336 -13.49 -1.24 4.14
N VAL A 337 -13.23 -0.85 5.39
CA VAL A 337 -13.26 -1.76 6.55
C VAL A 337 -14.64 -2.39 6.71
N GLN A 338 -15.71 -1.58 6.57
CA GLN A 338 -17.07 -2.08 6.67
C GLN A 338 -17.45 -3.01 5.50
N ILE A 339 -16.98 -2.74 4.27
CA ILE A 339 -17.15 -3.67 3.14
C ILE A 339 -16.55 -5.04 3.48
N ILE A 340 -15.33 -5.06 4.00
CA ILE A 340 -14.61 -6.29 4.36
C ILE A 340 -15.36 -7.04 5.46
N SER A 341 -15.82 -6.34 6.51
CA SER A 341 -16.62 -6.91 7.59
C SER A 341 -17.92 -7.55 7.05
N ASN A 342 -18.67 -6.80 6.24
CA ASN A 342 -19.91 -7.28 5.65
C ASN A 342 -19.71 -8.47 4.70
N LEU A 343 -18.61 -8.49 3.91
CA LEU A 343 -18.27 -9.63 3.07
C LEU A 343 -17.97 -10.87 3.90
N ALA A 344 -17.25 -10.72 5.01
CA ALA A 344 -16.91 -11.82 5.89
C ALA A 344 -18.18 -12.44 6.56
N HIS A 345 -19.13 -11.61 6.96
CA HIS A 345 -20.39 -12.07 7.54
C HIS A 345 -21.34 -12.66 6.49
N THR A 346 -21.45 -12.03 5.31
CA THR A 346 -22.35 -12.50 4.25
C THR A 346 -21.80 -13.77 3.56
N PHE A 347 -20.50 -13.85 3.36
CA PHE A 347 -19.82 -14.91 2.60
C PHE A 347 -18.67 -15.55 3.40
N PRO A 348 -18.93 -16.22 4.51
CA PRO A 348 -17.90 -16.67 5.46
C PRO A 348 -16.90 -17.69 4.87
N THR A 349 -17.22 -18.30 3.73
CA THR A 349 -16.33 -19.23 3.02
C THR A 349 -15.43 -18.57 1.99
N GLN A 350 -15.69 -17.30 1.66
CA GLN A 350 -14.88 -16.55 0.70
C GLN A 350 -13.64 -15.97 1.36
N ARG A 351 -12.58 -15.84 0.56
CA ARG A 351 -11.34 -15.18 0.97
C ARG A 351 -11.29 -13.78 0.39
N VAL A 352 -10.99 -12.80 1.24
CA VAL A 352 -10.83 -11.39 0.84
C VAL A 352 -9.34 -11.06 0.80
N LEU A 353 -8.87 -10.58 -0.37
CA LEU A 353 -7.50 -10.09 -0.54
C LEU A 353 -7.51 -8.56 -0.53
N ILE A 354 -6.70 -7.97 0.37
CA ILE A 354 -6.56 -6.52 0.49
C ILE A 354 -5.18 -6.11 -0.02
N ILE A 355 -5.15 -5.21 -1.00
CA ILE A 355 -3.92 -4.68 -1.57
C ILE A 355 -3.92 -3.15 -1.40
N THR A 356 -2.82 -2.61 -0.88
CA THR A 356 -2.65 -1.17 -0.69
C THR A 356 -1.35 -0.69 -1.32
N HIS A 357 -1.25 0.61 -1.56
CA HIS A 357 -0.04 1.22 -2.13
C HIS A 357 1.11 1.37 -1.12
N SER A 358 0.84 1.23 0.18
CA SER A 358 1.84 1.38 1.24
C SER A 358 1.54 0.50 2.45
N ASN A 359 2.59 0.12 3.18
CA ASN A 359 2.45 -0.63 4.43
C ASN A 359 1.64 0.15 5.48
N GLN A 360 1.81 1.48 5.55
CA GLN A 360 1.05 2.32 6.47
C GLN A 360 -0.46 2.24 6.18
N ALA A 361 -0.86 2.40 4.92
CA ALA A 361 -2.28 2.31 4.54
C ALA A 361 -2.85 0.91 4.83
N LEU A 362 -2.05 -0.14 4.68
CA LEU A 362 -2.48 -1.49 5.04
C LEU A 362 -2.62 -1.66 6.55
N ASN A 363 -1.69 -1.12 7.34
CA ASN A 363 -1.77 -1.15 8.80
C ASN A 363 -2.99 -0.38 9.30
N ASP A 364 -3.27 0.81 8.77
CA ASP A 364 -4.45 1.61 9.12
C ASP A 364 -5.78 0.83 8.90
N VAL A 365 -5.86 0.08 7.79
CA VAL A 365 -7.03 -0.78 7.51
C VAL A 365 -7.05 -1.97 8.46
N PHE A 366 -5.90 -2.61 8.69
CA PHE A 366 -5.79 -3.81 9.51
C PHE A 366 -6.13 -3.54 10.97
N GLU A 367 -5.61 -2.47 11.56
CA GLU A 367 -5.92 -2.04 12.93
C GLU A 367 -7.42 -1.77 13.12
N LYS A 368 -8.06 -1.14 12.12
CA LYS A 368 -9.51 -0.95 12.15
C LYS A 368 -10.30 -2.25 12.01
N LEU A 369 -9.79 -3.25 11.26
CA LEU A 369 -10.40 -4.57 11.18
C LEU A 369 -10.35 -5.32 12.50
N LEU A 370 -9.27 -5.17 13.29
CA LEU A 370 -9.15 -5.76 14.62
C LEU A 370 -10.19 -5.23 15.62
N LEU A 371 -10.76 -4.06 15.34
CA LEU A 371 -11.85 -3.49 16.14
C LEU A 371 -13.24 -4.01 15.71
N ARG A 372 -13.33 -4.81 14.65
CA ARG A 372 -14.59 -5.40 14.17
C ARG A 372 -14.80 -6.80 14.74
N ASP A 373 -16.03 -7.29 14.62
CA ASP A 373 -16.38 -8.65 15.02
C ASP A 373 -15.95 -9.68 13.97
N LEU A 374 -14.66 -9.76 13.79
CA LEU A 374 -13.99 -10.72 12.91
C LEU A 374 -13.10 -11.63 13.74
N ASP A 375 -13.16 -12.92 13.46
CA ASP A 375 -12.29 -13.89 14.13
C ASP A 375 -10.85 -13.68 13.67
N GLU A 376 -10.02 -13.23 14.60
CA GLU A 376 -8.61 -12.88 14.36
C GLU A 376 -7.79 -14.04 13.79
N ARG A 377 -8.23 -15.29 13.99
CA ARG A 377 -7.58 -16.49 13.43
C ARG A 377 -7.67 -16.56 11.90
N TYR A 378 -8.58 -15.81 11.30
CA TYR A 378 -8.74 -15.71 9.84
C TYR A 378 -8.10 -14.46 9.26
N LEU A 379 -7.45 -13.63 10.07
CA LEU A 379 -6.76 -12.42 9.62
C LEU A 379 -5.28 -12.71 9.44
N LEU A 380 -4.75 -12.43 8.26
CA LEU A 380 -3.34 -12.62 7.91
C LEU A 380 -2.76 -11.32 7.38
N ARG A 381 -1.70 -10.83 8.00
CA ARG A 381 -0.93 -9.68 7.56
C ARG A 381 0.36 -10.15 6.88
N LEU A 382 0.50 -9.84 5.58
CA LEU A 382 1.68 -10.19 4.80
C LEU A 382 2.54 -8.95 4.53
N GLY A 383 3.85 -9.11 4.59
CA GLY A 383 4.85 -8.09 4.27
C GLY A 383 5.50 -7.46 5.49
N HIS A 384 6.55 -6.67 5.25
CA HIS A 384 7.45 -6.15 6.29
C HIS A 384 6.91 -4.98 7.15
N GLY A 385 5.66 -4.62 7.01
CA GLY A 385 5.05 -3.54 7.80
C GLY A 385 4.37 -4.01 9.08
N GLU A 386 4.38 -5.29 9.38
CA GLU A 386 3.76 -5.89 10.57
C GLU A 386 4.42 -5.44 11.88
N GLU A 387 5.74 -5.22 11.87
CA GLU A 387 6.49 -4.71 13.03
C GLU A 387 6.04 -3.33 13.51
N LEU A 388 5.29 -2.60 12.67
CA LEU A 388 4.76 -1.27 12.96
C LEU A 388 3.28 -1.30 13.39
N LEU A 389 2.66 -2.48 13.52
CA LEU A 389 1.31 -2.62 14.04
C LEU A 389 1.30 -2.38 15.56
N GLU A 390 0.38 -1.57 16.02
CA GLU A 390 0.14 -1.35 17.45
C GLU A 390 -0.66 -2.52 18.05
N THR A 391 -0.07 -3.72 18.05
CA THR A 391 -0.69 -4.93 18.60
C THR A 391 0.35 -5.83 19.23
N GLU A 392 -0.02 -6.51 20.31
CA GLU A 392 0.80 -7.55 20.96
C GLU A 392 0.70 -8.92 20.25
N LYS A 393 -0.22 -9.04 19.28
CA LYS A 393 -0.48 -10.31 18.57
C LYS A 393 0.31 -10.36 17.27
N ASP A 394 0.82 -11.54 16.96
CA ASP A 394 1.51 -11.82 15.71
C ASP A 394 0.52 -12.38 14.67
N PHE A 395 0.36 -11.65 13.57
CA PHE A 395 -0.48 -12.01 12.44
C PHE A 395 0.32 -12.48 11.23
N SER A 396 1.60 -12.82 11.42
CA SER A 396 2.47 -13.28 10.35
C SER A 396 2.11 -14.69 9.87
N ARG A 397 2.52 -15.00 8.64
CA ARG A 397 2.30 -16.31 8.02
C ARG A 397 2.89 -17.48 8.84
N GLN A 398 3.96 -17.26 9.57
CA GLN A 398 4.64 -18.33 10.33
C GLN A 398 3.79 -18.83 11.50
N VAL A 399 3.18 -17.93 12.26
CA VAL A 399 2.33 -18.27 13.41
C VAL A 399 1.06 -19.00 12.96
N ILE A 400 0.40 -18.54 11.94
CA ILE A 400 -0.82 -19.17 11.42
C ILE A 400 -0.55 -20.59 10.92
N THR A 401 0.58 -20.82 10.25
CA THR A 401 0.95 -22.16 9.76
C THR A 401 1.21 -23.13 10.92
N THR A 402 1.81 -22.66 12.01
CA THR A 402 2.08 -23.47 13.20
C THR A 402 0.79 -23.84 13.95
N THR A 403 -0.16 -22.92 14.04
CA THR A 403 -1.45 -23.14 14.72
C THR A 403 -2.34 -24.16 13.97
N VAL A 404 -2.35 -24.12 12.64
CA VAL A 404 -3.12 -25.06 11.82
C VAL A 404 -2.53 -26.49 11.89
N THR A 405 -1.20 -26.62 12.02
CA THR A 405 -0.56 -27.96 12.10
C THR A 405 -0.78 -28.63 13.46
N THR A 406 -1.04 -27.85 14.51
CA THR A 406 -1.28 -28.39 15.87
C THR A 406 -2.74 -28.81 16.09
N THR A 407 -3.67 -28.39 15.25
CA THR A 407 -5.10 -28.73 15.39
C THR A 407 -5.53 -29.96 14.57
N THR A 408 -4.60 -30.57 13.80
CA THR A 408 -4.85 -31.74 12.94
C THR A 408 -4.19 -33.04 13.48
N THR A 409 -3.87 -33.09 14.76
CA THR A 409 -3.53 -34.35 15.49
C THR A 409 -4.57 -34.54 16.67
#